data_2afd12705af2942c7aff8e34eeefc923
#
_entry.id   2afd12705af2942c7aff8e34eeefc923
#
_cell.length_a   1.000
_cell.length_b   1.000
_cell.length_c   1.000
_cell.angle_alpha   90.00
_cell.angle_beta   90.00
_cell.angle_gamma   90.00
#
_symmetry.space_group_name_H-M   'P 1'
#
loop_
_entity.id
_entity.type
_entity.pdbx_description
1 polymer ?
#
loop_
_entity_poly.entity_id
_entity_poly.type
_entity_poly.pdbx_seq_one_letter_code
_entity_poly.pdbx_strand_id
1 'polypeptide(L)'
;QMVAYGGDFGDRPNLKAFCFNGVVMSDRETTPKYWEVKKVYAPVKLEMEKDLQVFPKEQDVFLKEQDVLPKGLRVTNRNHHIGLEGYRCLWTLIENGKKMKQGELALPSVAPGETGTMALPDVKINKQADVRLNVSIVLKEDALWAKAGHEILKEQFALNDHLMAVADGVQPGKRKSKFSVLDLWEDSYFQAFRAPTDNDKSFGNWLAKDWKNQGLDAPQVEVITPETETQETDGTVSKKSVVEYRYAKGS
;
A
#
# COMPACT_ATOMS: atom_id res chain seq x y z
N GLN A 1 8.86 0.02 -29.05
CA GLN A 1 7.48 -0.46 -28.92
C GLN A 1 6.57 0.76 -28.79
N MET A 2 5.58 0.89 -29.68
CA MET A 2 4.62 2.00 -29.63
C MET A 2 3.37 1.54 -28.89
N VAL A 3 2.93 2.33 -27.92
CA VAL A 3 1.65 2.10 -27.25
C VAL A 3 0.55 2.75 -28.08
N ALA A 4 -0.46 1.99 -28.48
CA ALA A 4 -1.55 2.43 -29.32
C ALA A 4 -2.89 1.86 -28.85
N TYR A 5 -3.98 2.51 -29.21
CA TYR A 5 -5.33 2.04 -28.92
C TYR A 5 -6.27 2.32 -30.11
N GLY A 6 -7.56 1.99 -29.94
CA GLY A 6 -8.50 1.98 -31.04
C GLY A 6 -8.54 3.24 -31.87
N GLY A 7 -8.38 3.10 -33.17
CA GLY A 7 -8.40 4.17 -34.15
C GLY A 7 -7.03 4.74 -34.51
N ASP A 8 -5.96 4.44 -33.77
CA ASP A 8 -4.61 4.96 -34.05
C ASP A 8 -4.08 4.51 -35.39
N PHE A 9 -4.52 3.36 -35.87
CA PHE A 9 -4.18 2.81 -37.21
C PHE A 9 -5.30 2.95 -38.23
N GLY A 10 -6.31 3.79 -37.97
CA GLY A 10 -7.44 3.99 -38.87
C GLY A 10 -8.51 2.89 -38.80
N ASP A 11 -8.41 1.95 -37.89
CA ASP A 11 -9.36 0.86 -37.67
C ASP A 11 -10.74 1.39 -37.27
N ARG A 12 -11.79 0.78 -37.83
CA ARG A 12 -13.20 1.12 -37.55
C ARG A 12 -14.08 -0.13 -37.66
N PRO A 13 -15.05 -0.33 -36.70
CA PRO A 13 -15.29 0.48 -35.48
C PRO A 13 -14.22 0.28 -34.43
N ASN A 14 -14.07 1.25 -33.51
CA ASN A 14 -13.14 1.18 -32.38
C ASN A 14 -13.70 1.89 -31.14
N LEU A 15 -13.10 1.61 -29.99
CA LEU A 15 -13.49 2.21 -28.70
C LEU A 15 -12.50 3.27 -28.21
N LYS A 16 -11.58 3.69 -29.07
CA LYS A 16 -10.56 4.71 -28.78
C LYS A 16 -9.80 4.36 -27.47
N ALA A 17 -9.74 5.31 -26.55
CA ALA A 17 -9.05 5.16 -25.26
C ALA A 17 -9.77 4.22 -24.26
N PHE A 18 -10.85 3.56 -24.63
CA PHE A 18 -11.49 2.55 -23.79
C PHE A 18 -10.70 1.22 -23.88
N CYS A 19 -9.58 1.20 -23.19
CA CYS A 19 -8.63 0.09 -23.16
C CYS A 19 -8.03 -0.04 -21.76
N PHE A 20 -7.24 -1.08 -21.52
CA PHE A 20 -6.58 -1.38 -20.24
C PHE A 20 -7.55 -1.57 -19.05
N ASN A 21 -8.76 -2.03 -19.33
CA ASN A 21 -9.78 -2.26 -18.29
C ASN A 21 -9.54 -3.56 -17.52
N GLY A 22 -8.76 -4.47 -18.08
CA GLY A 22 -8.37 -5.72 -17.45
C GLY A 22 -7.31 -5.56 -16.36
N VAL A 23 -6.94 -6.68 -15.77
CA VAL A 23 -5.91 -6.76 -14.72
C VAL A 23 -4.52 -7.04 -15.28
N VAL A 24 -4.45 -7.34 -16.57
CA VAL A 24 -3.22 -7.64 -17.31
C VAL A 24 -3.14 -6.73 -18.52
N MET A 25 -1.96 -6.23 -18.84
CA MET A 25 -1.69 -5.40 -20.02
C MET A 25 -1.70 -6.25 -21.30
N SER A 26 -1.71 -5.59 -22.46
CA SER A 26 -1.71 -6.27 -23.77
C SER A 26 -0.43 -7.07 -24.04
N ASP A 27 0.70 -6.68 -23.48
CA ASP A 27 1.98 -7.40 -23.48
C ASP A 27 2.06 -8.49 -22.40
N ARG A 28 0.96 -8.69 -21.66
CA ARG A 28 0.81 -9.63 -20.54
C ARG A 28 1.56 -9.25 -19.28
N GLU A 29 2.09 -8.06 -19.17
CA GLU A 29 2.58 -7.55 -17.89
C GLU A 29 1.42 -7.37 -16.91
N THR A 30 1.68 -7.68 -15.64
CA THR A 30 0.69 -7.57 -14.58
C THR A 30 0.59 -6.14 -14.09
N THR A 31 -0.63 -5.70 -13.83
CA THR A 31 -0.89 -4.40 -13.22
C THR A 31 -1.00 -4.53 -11.69
N PRO A 32 -0.96 -3.42 -10.93
CA PRO A 32 -1.26 -3.46 -9.49
C PRO A 32 -2.62 -4.13 -9.17
N LYS A 33 -3.62 -3.97 -10.03
CA LYS A 33 -4.94 -4.63 -9.91
C LYS A 33 -4.84 -6.16 -9.89
N TYR A 34 -3.91 -6.72 -10.65
CA TYR A 34 -3.70 -8.17 -10.70
C TYR A 34 -3.31 -8.73 -9.32
N TRP A 35 -2.42 -8.04 -8.63
CA TRP A 35 -1.94 -8.48 -7.32
C TRP A 35 -3.04 -8.40 -6.26
N GLU A 36 -3.87 -7.38 -6.33
CA GLU A 36 -5.04 -7.26 -5.44
C GLU A 36 -6.06 -8.36 -5.72
N VAL A 37 -6.38 -8.63 -6.99
CA VAL A 37 -7.26 -9.73 -7.39
C VAL A 37 -6.71 -11.06 -6.89
N LYS A 38 -5.41 -11.33 -7.09
CA LYS A 38 -4.76 -12.54 -6.60
C LYS A 38 -4.94 -12.71 -5.09
N LYS A 39 -4.75 -11.65 -4.32
CA LYS A 39 -4.91 -11.66 -2.87
C LYS A 39 -6.37 -11.90 -2.45
N VAL A 40 -7.30 -11.14 -3.01
CA VAL A 40 -8.72 -11.21 -2.65
C VAL A 40 -9.33 -12.58 -2.97
N TYR A 41 -8.97 -13.16 -4.10
CA TYR A 41 -9.47 -14.47 -4.54
C TYR A 41 -8.61 -15.65 -4.10
N ALA A 42 -7.57 -15.43 -3.30
CA ALA A 42 -6.76 -16.54 -2.79
C ALA A 42 -7.63 -17.57 -2.06
N PRO A 43 -7.45 -18.86 -2.32
CA PRO A 43 -8.23 -19.93 -1.70
C PRO A 43 -7.86 -20.19 -0.24
N VAL A 44 -6.86 -19.48 0.29
CA VAL A 44 -6.46 -19.48 1.68
C VAL A 44 -6.40 -18.05 2.18
N LYS A 45 -6.89 -17.79 3.39
CA LYS A 45 -6.75 -16.51 4.08
C LYS A 45 -5.91 -16.70 5.33
N LEU A 46 -4.99 -15.76 5.57
CA LEU A 46 -4.17 -15.71 6.77
C LEU A 46 -4.46 -14.42 7.53
N GLU A 47 -4.62 -14.53 8.84
CA GLU A 47 -4.82 -13.39 9.74
C GLU A 47 -3.96 -13.57 10.99
N MET A 48 -3.33 -12.50 11.45
CA MET A 48 -2.61 -12.52 12.71
C MET A 48 -3.60 -12.54 13.89
N GLU A 49 -3.46 -13.53 14.74
CA GLU A 49 -4.25 -13.61 15.97
C GLU A 49 -3.56 -12.83 17.07
N LYS A 50 -4.15 -11.69 17.42
CA LYS A 50 -3.69 -10.84 18.54
C LYS A 50 -4.55 -11.15 19.78
N ASP A 51 -3.91 -11.24 20.93
CA ASP A 51 -4.63 -11.34 22.19
C ASP A 51 -5.17 -9.96 22.58
N LEU A 52 -6.43 -9.74 22.33
CA LEU A 52 -7.11 -8.59 22.92
C LEU A 52 -7.31 -8.90 24.40
N GLN A 53 -6.40 -8.48 25.26
CA GLN A 53 -6.68 -8.45 26.68
C GLN A 53 -7.79 -7.42 26.91
N VAL A 54 -9.01 -7.91 27.09
CA VAL A 54 -10.14 -7.09 27.51
C VAL A 54 -9.92 -6.75 29.00
N PHE A 55 -9.37 -5.57 29.26
CA PHE A 55 -9.37 -5.04 30.62
C PHE A 55 -10.75 -4.51 30.95
N PRO A 56 -11.23 -4.70 32.25
CA PRO A 56 -12.50 -4.16 32.67
C PRO A 56 -12.51 -2.63 32.52
N LYS A 57 -13.67 -2.10 32.16
CA LYS A 57 -13.95 -0.69 31.82
C LYS A 57 -13.86 0.30 32.99
N GLU A 58 -12.88 0.24 33.83
CA GLU A 58 -12.80 1.18 34.96
C GLU A 58 -11.41 1.84 35.02
N GLN A 59 -11.02 2.53 34.02
CA GLN A 59 -10.09 3.68 34.07
C GLN A 59 -9.66 4.00 32.65
N ASP A 60 -9.70 5.27 32.24
CA ASP A 60 -9.19 5.82 30.99
C ASP A 60 -7.66 5.63 30.88
N VAL A 61 -7.23 4.40 30.75
CA VAL A 61 -5.87 4.09 30.35
C VAL A 61 -5.91 3.84 28.84
N PHE A 62 -5.45 4.79 28.07
CA PHE A 62 -5.08 4.59 26.69
C PHE A 62 -4.07 3.45 26.62
N LEU A 63 -4.55 2.21 26.46
CA LEU A 63 -3.69 1.07 26.17
C LEU A 63 -3.08 1.33 24.80
N LYS A 64 -1.81 1.65 24.78
CA LYS A 64 -1.03 1.59 23.54
C LYS A 64 -1.11 0.14 23.06
N GLU A 65 -1.57 -0.09 21.84
CA GLU A 65 -1.60 -1.41 21.15
C GLU A 65 -0.24 -2.14 21.17
N GLN A 66 0.77 -1.55 21.76
CA GLN A 66 2.20 -1.87 21.66
C GLN A 66 2.64 -3.12 22.44
N ASP A 67 1.80 -3.71 23.30
CA ASP A 67 2.23 -4.81 24.18
C ASP A 67 1.53 -6.16 23.91
N VAL A 68 0.74 -6.27 22.86
CA VAL A 68 0.04 -7.50 22.51
C VAL A 68 0.92 -8.37 21.63
N LEU A 69 1.56 -9.37 22.22
CA LEU A 69 2.31 -10.37 21.45
C LEU A 69 1.35 -11.20 20.59
N PRO A 70 1.66 -11.41 19.31
CA PRO A 70 0.86 -12.25 18.45
C PRO A 70 0.92 -13.71 18.92
N LYS A 71 -0.24 -14.35 19.10
CA LYS A 71 -0.37 -15.75 19.55
C LYS A 71 -0.13 -16.76 18.44
N GLY A 72 -0.55 -16.44 17.22
CA GLY A 72 -0.53 -17.36 16.11
C GLY A 72 -1.07 -16.76 14.83
N LEU A 73 -1.24 -17.59 13.84
CA LEU A 73 -1.90 -17.27 12.59
C LEU A 73 -3.18 -18.06 12.47
N ARG A 74 -4.28 -17.38 12.24
CA ARG A 74 -5.54 -17.98 11.85
C ARG A 74 -5.52 -18.25 10.36
N VAL A 75 -5.83 -19.49 9.99
CA VAL A 75 -5.83 -19.98 8.61
C VAL A 75 -7.25 -20.36 8.24
N THR A 76 -7.83 -19.68 7.28
CA THR A 76 -9.16 -20.02 6.75
C THR A 76 -9.01 -20.69 5.40
N ASN A 77 -9.58 -21.88 5.27
CA ASN A 77 -9.67 -22.58 4.01
C ASN A 77 -10.88 -22.07 3.22
N ARG A 78 -10.63 -21.36 2.14
CA ARG A 78 -11.64 -20.79 1.26
C ARG A 78 -11.92 -21.66 0.02
N ASN A 79 -11.27 -22.84 -0.08
CA ASN A 79 -11.64 -23.83 -1.09
C ASN A 79 -13.06 -24.34 -0.84
N HIS A 80 -13.70 -24.82 -1.89
CA HIS A 80 -15.06 -25.39 -1.79
C HIS A 80 -15.05 -26.89 -1.56
N HIS A 81 -14.01 -27.61 -2.01
CA HIS A 81 -14.04 -29.07 -2.08
C HIS A 81 -12.76 -29.78 -1.60
N ILE A 82 -11.68 -29.02 -1.34
CA ILE A 82 -10.40 -29.59 -0.94
C ILE A 82 -9.89 -28.98 0.35
N GLY A 83 -9.14 -29.78 1.12
CA GLY A 83 -8.40 -29.32 2.29
C GLY A 83 -7.14 -28.53 1.92
N LEU A 84 -6.26 -28.35 2.89
CA LEU A 84 -5.02 -27.59 2.72
C LEU A 84 -3.79 -28.48 2.47
N GLU A 85 -3.95 -29.79 2.32
CA GLU A 85 -2.88 -30.78 2.20
C GLU A 85 -2.02 -30.59 0.93
N GLY A 86 -2.62 -29.97 -0.11
CA GLY A 86 -1.95 -29.64 -1.36
C GLY A 86 -1.07 -28.39 -1.31
N TYR A 87 -0.98 -27.73 -0.15
CA TYR A 87 -0.22 -26.50 0.03
C TYR A 87 0.91 -26.67 1.04
N ARG A 88 1.88 -25.77 0.96
CA ARG A 88 2.95 -25.59 1.95
C ARG A 88 2.94 -24.14 2.43
N CYS A 89 3.29 -23.94 3.68
CA CYS A 89 3.40 -22.61 4.29
C CYS A 89 4.86 -22.27 4.53
N LEU A 90 5.40 -21.38 3.71
CA LEU A 90 6.76 -20.88 3.82
C LEU A 90 6.77 -19.58 4.57
N TRP A 91 7.77 -19.34 5.40
CA TRP A 91 7.92 -18.07 6.11
C TRP A 91 9.33 -17.50 6.01
N THR A 92 9.41 -16.18 6.12
CA THR A 92 10.68 -15.45 6.18
C THR A 92 10.56 -14.33 7.22
N LEU A 93 11.49 -14.32 8.16
CA LEU A 93 11.64 -13.23 9.14
C LEU A 93 12.52 -12.14 8.54
N ILE A 94 12.03 -10.91 8.59
CA ILE A 94 12.72 -9.72 8.11
C ILE A 94 12.93 -8.77 9.28
N GLU A 95 14.15 -8.27 9.46
CA GLU A 95 14.51 -7.27 10.45
C GLU A 95 15.17 -6.08 9.77
N ASN A 96 14.60 -4.90 9.95
CA ASN A 96 15.06 -3.66 9.28
C ASN A 96 15.28 -3.84 7.76
N GLY A 97 14.35 -4.52 7.10
CA GLY A 97 14.39 -4.80 5.66
C GLY A 97 15.34 -5.94 5.24
N LYS A 98 16.08 -6.55 6.18
CA LYS A 98 17.02 -7.65 5.90
C LYS A 98 16.41 -9.00 6.28
N LYS A 99 16.58 -9.99 5.40
CA LYS A 99 16.18 -11.37 5.67
C LYS A 99 17.08 -12.00 6.73
N MET A 100 16.48 -12.44 7.83
CA MET A 100 17.20 -13.04 8.97
C MET A 100 17.10 -14.55 9.00
N LYS A 101 15.88 -15.07 8.94
CA LYS A 101 15.58 -16.51 9.00
C LYS A 101 14.46 -16.86 8.04
N GLN A 102 14.38 -18.10 7.69
CA GLN A 102 13.27 -18.65 6.89
C GLN A 102 13.03 -20.11 7.28
N GLY A 103 11.86 -20.62 6.95
CA GLY A 103 11.49 -22.01 7.19
C GLY A 103 10.12 -22.33 6.64
N GLU A 104 9.58 -23.41 7.10
CA GLU A 104 8.25 -23.90 6.78
C GLU A 104 7.44 -24.10 8.06
N LEU A 105 6.15 -23.77 8.00
CA LEU A 105 5.18 -24.05 9.06
C LEU A 105 4.24 -25.15 8.60
N ALA A 106 3.89 -26.04 9.52
CA ALA A 106 2.85 -27.04 9.25
C ALA A 106 1.49 -26.36 9.16
N LEU A 107 0.83 -26.50 8.01
CA LEU A 107 -0.56 -26.07 7.87
C LEU A 107 -1.47 -26.98 8.68
N PRO A 108 -2.45 -26.43 9.40
CA PRO A 108 -3.46 -27.26 10.06
C PRO A 108 -4.33 -27.99 9.03
N SER A 109 -4.85 -29.16 9.40
CA SER A 109 -5.91 -29.81 8.62
C SER A 109 -7.21 -29.02 8.83
N VAL A 110 -7.65 -28.32 7.79
CA VAL A 110 -8.83 -27.46 7.82
C VAL A 110 -9.75 -27.82 6.66
N ALA A 111 -10.96 -28.23 6.99
CA ALA A 111 -11.97 -28.56 6.00
C ALA A 111 -12.37 -27.33 5.16
N PRO A 112 -12.96 -27.51 3.97
CA PRO A 112 -13.49 -26.41 3.16
C PRO A 112 -14.44 -25.51 3.93
N GLY A 113 -14.21 -24.19 3.88
CA GLY A 113 -15.00 -23.18 4.59
C GLY A 113 -14.66 -23.01 6.07
N GLU A 114 -13.81 -23.86 6.63
CA GLU A 114 -13.46 -23.85 8.04
C GLU A 114 -12.21 -23.02 8.33
N THR A 115 -11.96 -22.78 9.61
CA THR A 115 -10.82 -22.00 10.10
C THR A 115 -10.07 -22.81 11.17
N GLY A 116 -8.76 -22.83 11.08
CA GLY A 116 -7.85 -23.41 12.06
C GLY A 116 -6.81 -22.38 12.48
N THR A 117 -6.00 -22.74 13.49
CA THR A 117 -4.90 -21.92 14.00
C THR A 117 -3.58 -22.65 13.83
N MET A 118 -2.52 -21.92 13.53
CA MET A 118 -1.15 -22.42 13.52
C MET A 118 -0.25 -21.51 14.36
N ALA A 119 0.73 -22.11 15.02
CA ALA A 119 1.71 -21.37 15.81
C ALA A 119 2.61 -20.52 14.91
N LEU A 120 3.09 -19.42 15.45
CA LEU A 120 4.16 -18.65 14.83
C LEU A 120 5.48 -19.44 14.89
N PRO A 121 6.44 -19.12 13.98
CA PRO A 121 7.76 -19.71 14.07
C PRO A 121 8.44 -19.32 15.39
N ASP A 122 9.16 -20.25 16.00
CA ASP A 122 9.96 -19.98 17.21
C ASP A 122 11.18 -19.13 16.83
N VAL A 123 11.03 -17.82 16.98
CA VAL A 123 12.07 -16.83 16.66
C VAL A 123 12.15 -15.76 17.73
N LYS A 124 13.36 -15.35 18.04
CA LYS A 124 13.58 -14.20 18.93
C LYS A 124 13.28 -12.92 18.16
N ILE A 125 12.43 -12.08 18.71
CA ILE A 125 12.06 -10.78 18.14
C ILE A 125 12.91 -9.70 18.79
N ASN A 126 13.62 -8.93 17.98
CA ASN A 126 14.32 -7.75 18.44
C ASN A 126 13.31 -6.60 18.61
N LYS A 127 13.04 -6.21 19.85
CA LYS A 127 12.07 -5.15 20.14
C LYS A 127 12.50 -3.75 19.68
N GLN A 128 13.77 -3.56 19.33
CA GLN A 128 14.32 -2.29 18.88
C GLN A 128 14.45 -2.19 17.35
N ALA A 129 13.96 -3.17 16.61
CA ALA A 129 14.03 -3.23 15.16
C ALA A 129 12.62 -3.38 14.56
N ASP A 130 12.42 -2.92 13.33
CA ASP A 130 11.22 -3.25 12.56
C ASP A 130 11.27 -4.72 12.16
N VAL A 131 10.42 -5.55 12.78
CA VAL A 131 10.39 -6.99 12.56
C VAL A 131 9.11 -7.38 11.85
N ARG A 132 9.29 -7.98 10.67
CA ARG A 132 8.20 -8.45 9.81
C ARG A 132 8.30 -9.94 9.56
N LEU A 133 7.15 -10.60 9.57
CA LEU A 133 7.00 -11.99 9.16
C LEU A 133 6.30 -12.03 7.80
N ASN A 134 7.03 -12.43 6.77
CA ASN A 134 6.44 -12.77 5.48
C ASN A 134 6.03 -14.23 5.50
N VAL A 135 4.79 -14.50 5.09
CA VAL A 135 4.25 -15.85 4.97
C VAL A 135 3.74 -16.05 3.56
N SER A 136 4.17 -17.14 2.91
CA SER A 136 3.72 -17.50 1.57
C SER A 136 3.09 -18.90 1.59
N ILE A 137 1.90 -19.02 1.06
CA ILE A 137 1.25 -20.30 0.76
C ILE A 137 1.59 -20.66 -0.69
N VAL A 138 2.18 -21.83 -0.88
CA VAL A 138 2.62 -22.30 -2.19
C VAL A 138 2.07 -23.69 -2.50
N LEU A 139 1.95 -24.03 -3.78
CA LEU A 139 1.61 -25.40 -4.19
C LEU A 139 2.68 -26.37 -3.74
N LYS A 140 2.26 -27.51 -3.16
CA LYS A 140 3.14 -28.59 -2.75
C LYS A 140 3.65 -29.41 -3.93
N GLU A 141 2.79 -29.66 -4.90
CA GLU A 141 3.02 -30.51 -6.07
C GLU A 141 2.59 -29.77 -7.36
N ASP A 142 2.95 -30.33 -8.50
CA ASP A 142 2.53 -29.83 -9.80
C ASP A 142 1.01 -29.95 -9.95
N ALA A 143 0.38 -28.88 -10.40
CA ALA A 143 -1.03 -28.87 -10.80
C ALA A 143 -1.12 -28.68 -12.33
N LEU A 144 -2.31 -28.90 -12.91
CA LEU A 144 -2.53 -28.69 -14.35
C LEU A 144 -2.22 -27.27 -14.81
N TRP A 145 -2.34 -26.29 -13.92
CA TRP A 145 -2.27 -24.86 -14.22
C TRP A 145 -1.01 -24.16 -13.68
N ALA A 146 -0.26 -24.82 -12.77
CA ALA A 146 0.99 -24.26 -12.22
C ALA A 146 1.89 -25.37 -11.66
N LYS A 147 3.19 -25.06 -11.57
CA LYS A 147 4.20 -25.95 -11.00
C LYS A 147 4.23 -25.88 -9.48
N ALA A 148 4.77 -26.92 -8.85
CA ALA A 148 5.09 -26.93 -7.44
C ALA A 148 5.90 -25.68 -7.05
N GLY A 149 5.62 -25.10 -5.89
CA GLY A 149 6.21 -23.85 -5.44
C GLY A 149 5.51 -22.59 -5.99
N HIS A 150 4.50 -22.72 -6.86
CA HIS A 150 3.72 -21.55 -7.27
C HIS A 150 3.05 -20.87 -6.07
N GLU A 151 3.26 -19.55 -5.93
CA GLU A 151 2.73 -18.78 -4.82
C GLU A 151 1.24 -18.47 -5.00
N ILE A 152 0.43 -18.99 -4.08
CA ILE A 152 -1.02 -18.82 -4.02
C ILE A 152 -1.38 -17.52 -3.27
N LEU A 153 -0.73 -17.32 -2.14
CA LEU A 153 -0.95 -16.17 -1.25
C LEU A 153 0.38 -15.74 -0.65
N LYS A 154 0.53 -14.44 -0.49
CA LYS A 154 1.62 -13.84 0.29
C LYS A 154 1.06 -12.78 1.22
N GLU A 155 1.43 -12.88 2.49
CA GLU A 155 1.07 -11.91 3.52
C GLU A 155 2.31 -11.44 4.27
N GLN A 156 2.26 -10.24 4.79
CA GLN A 156 3.28 -9.70 5.67
C GLN A 156 2.63 -9.22 6.96
N PHE A 157 3.16 -9.69 8.08
CA PHE A 157 2.69 -9.33 9.42
C PHE A 157 3.77 -8.58 10.17
N ALA A 158 3.37 -7.49 10.85
CA ALA A 158 4.22 -6.85 11.84
C ALA A 158 4.24 -7.71 13.10
N LEU A 159 5.43 -8.09 13.58
CA LEU A 159 5.60 -8.81 14.83
C LEU A 159 5.82 -7.88 16.02
N ASN A 160 6.14 -6.64 15.75
CA ASN A 160 6.18 -5.56 16.73
C ASN A 160 5.73 -4.26 16.04
N ASP A 161 5.29 -3.30 16.84
CA ASP A 161 4.88 -1.97 16.37
C ASP A 161 6.06 -0.97 16.40
N HIS A 162 7.27 -1.49 16.31
CA HIS A 162 8.41 -0.60 16.11
C HIS A 162 8.25 0.03 14.71
N LEU A 163 7.46 1.10 14.68
CA LEU A 163 7.64 2.09 13.64
C LEU A 163 9.12 2.43 13.69
N MET A 164 9.84 2.27 12.59
CA MET A 164 11.16 2.87 12.50
C MET A 164 10.97 4.29 13.00
N ALA A 165 11.32 4.52 14.26
CA ALA A 165 11.48 5.86 14.74
C ALA A 165 12.37 6.49 13.68
N VAL A 166 11.85 7.44 12.94
CA VAL A 166 12.67 8.36 12.16
C VAL A 166 13.78 8.68 13.13
N ALA A 167 14.96 8.15 12.85
CA ALA A 167 15.98 7.88 13.87
C ALA A 167 16.03 9.05 14.82
N ASP A 168 15.52 8.86 16.04
CA ASP A 168 15.68 9.80 17.14
C ASP A 168 17.20 9.91 17.29
N GLY A 169 17.76 10.94 16.71
CA GLY A 169 19.19 11.16 16.73
C GLY A 169 19.93 11.08 15.40
N VAL A 170 19.28 11.01 14.24
CA VAL A 170 19.86 11.74 13.12
C VAL A 170 19.73 13.22 13.52
N GLN A 171 20.60 13.65 14.44
CA GLN A 171 21.01 15.04 14.47
C GLN A 171 21.18 15.39 12.99
N PRO A 172 20.38 16.31 12.42
CA PRO A 172 20.63 16.75 11.08
C PRO A 172 22.11 17.12 11.11
N GLY A 173 22.93 16.19 10.62
CA GLY A 173 24.37 16.41 10.64
C GLY A 173 24.48 17.78 10.04
N LYS A 174 25.30 18.66 10.59
CA LYS A 174 25.58 20.00 10.06
C LYS A 174 26.15 19.85 8.65
N ARG A 175 25.45 19.12 7.79
CA ARG A 175 25.57 19.25 6.35
C ARG A 175 25.06 20.64 6.09
N LYS A 176 26.01 21.53 5.84
CA LYS A 176 25.74 22.75 5.10
C LYS A 176 25.27 22.36 3.68
N SER A 177 24.13 21.71 3.60
CA SER A 177 23.37 21.61 2.36
C SER A 177 22.96 23.05 2.09
N LYS A 178 23.40 23.59 0.98
CA LYS A 178 22.97 24.90 0.50
C LYS A 178 21.45 24.92 0.20
N PHE A 179 20.77 23.78 0.30
CA PHE A 179 19.36 23.59 -0.02
C PHE A 179 18.73 22.77 1.10
N SER A 180 17.73 23.32 1.76
CA SER A 180 16.76 22.58 2.55
C SER A 180 15.84 21.78 1.59
N VAL A 181 15.30 20.65 2.03
CA VAL A 181 14.21 19.99 1.29
C VAL A 181 13.02 20.96 1.15
N LEU A 182 12.87 21.90 2.10
CA LEU A 182 11.85 22.96 2.05
C LEU A 182 12.15 24.01 0.98
N ASP A 183 13.43 24.21 0.61
CA ASP A 183 13.79 25.11 -0.50
C ASP A 183 13.49 24.51 -1.87
N LEU A 184 13.27 23.18 -1.94
CA LEU A 184 12.75 22.50 -3.12
C LEU A 184 11.22 22.54 -3.19
N TRP A 185 10.56 22.98 -2.13
CA TRP A 185 9.13 23.22 -2.03
C TRP A 185 8.85 24.72 -2.09
N GLU A 186 9.56 25.41 -2.95
CA GLU A 186 9.09 26.69 -3.41
C GLU A 186 7.68 26.47 -3.94
N ASP A 187 6.70 27.07 -3.29
CA ASP A 187 5.32 27.11 -3.74
C ASP A 187 4.51 25.79 -3.62
N SER A 188 4.40 25.22 -2.42
CA SER A 188 3.37 24.22 -2.10
C SER A 188 1.97 24.85 -2.18
N TYR A 189 1.57 25.28 -3.36
CA TYR A 189 0.24 25.80 -3.57
C TYR A 189 -0.79 24.68 -3.63
N PHE A 190 -1.98 24.95 -3.16
CA PHE A 190 -3.11 24.05 -3.36
C PHE A 190 -3.32 23.82 -4.86
N GLN A 191 -3.21 22.58 -5.28
CA GLN A 191 -3.44 22.17 -6.67
C GLN A 191 -4.81 21.52 -6.78
N ALA A 192 -5.76 22.23 -7.36
CA ALA A 192 -7.08 21.71 -7.70
C ALA A 192 -7.12 21.10 -9.12
N PHE A 193 -6.02 21.19 -9.87
CA PHE A 193 -5.91 20.71 -11.23
C PHE A 193 -4.81 19.65 -11.37
N ARG A 194 -5.09 18.58 -12.07
CA ARG A 194 -4.12 17.56 -12.49
C ARG A 194 -4.03 17.50 -14.01
N ALA A 195 -2.93 17.00 -14.53
CA ALA A 195 -2.81 16.75 -15.97
C ALA A 195 -3.94 15.81 -16.44
N PRO A 196 -4.73 16.21 -17.47
CA PRO A 196 -5.83 15.39 -17.96
C PRO A 196 -5.33 14.07 -18.56
N THR A 197 -5.95 12.98 -18.15
CA THR A 197 -5.76 11.66 -18.74
C THR A 197 -6.59 11.52 -20.04
N ASP A 198 -6.38 10.45 -20.78
CA ASP A 198 -7.20 10.16 -21.95
C ASP A 198 -8.68 9.94 -21.62
N ASN A 199 -8.97 9.42 -20.41
CA ASN A 199 -10.34 9.30 -19.92
C ASN A 199 -11.02 10.66 -19.70
N ASP A 200 -10.28 11.68 -19.31
CA ASP A 200 -10.80 13.02 -19.11
C ASP A 200 -11.05 13.75 -20.45
N LYS A 201 -10.48 13.23 -21.55
CA LYS A 201 -10.58 13.77 -22.91
C LYS A 201 -11.55 13.02 -23.81
N SER A 202 -12.11 11.89 -23.33
CA SER A 202 -12.96 11.00 -24.13
C SER A 202 -14.25 10.63 -23.41
N PHE A 203 -15.11 9.81 -24.03
CA PHE A 203 -16.38 9.28 -23.49
C PHE A 203 -17.51 10.29 -23.29
N GLY A 204 -17.50 11.41 -24.00
CA GLY A 204 -18.61 12.37 -23.99
C GLY A 204 -18.63 13.31 -22.77
N ASN A 205 -18.02 12.97 -21.67
CA ASN A 205 -17.82 13.85 -20.53
C ASN A 205 -16.43 14.48 -20.67
N TRP A 206 -16.38 15.63 -21.31
CA TRP A 206 -15.14 16.34 -21.58
C TRP A 206 -14.65 17.10 -20.33
N LEU A 207 -14.38 16.38 -19.25
CA LEU A 207 -13.90 16.97 -18.00
C LEU A 207 -12.70 17.89 -18.21
N ALA A 208 -11.73 17.44 -19.04
CA ALA A 208 -10.57 18.26 -19.36
C ALA A 208 -10.94 19.58 -20.04
N LYS A 209 -11.99 19.59 -20.87
CA LYS A 209 -12.51 20.81 -21.50
C LYS A 209 -13.22 21.70 -20.49
N ASP A 210 -14.00 21.10 -19.61
CA ASP A 210 -14.72 21.85 -18.58
C ASP A 210 -13.75 22.49 -17.61
N TRP A 211 -12.70 21.78 -17.19
CA TRP A 211 -11.63 22.34 -16.37
C TRP A 211 -10.94 23.53 -17.02
N LYS A 212 -10.60 23.42 -18.32
CA LYS A 212 -10.06 24.54 -19.09
C LYS A 212 -11.03 25.70 -19.22
N ASN A 213 -12.31 25.40 -19.50
CA ASN A 213 -13.33 26.44 -19.61
C ASN A 213 -13.53 27.22 -18.30
N GLN A 214 -13.28 26.56 -17.17
CA GLN A 214 -13.32 27.17 -15.83
C GLN A 214 -12.00 27.81 -15.43
N GLY A 215 -10.94 27.64 -16.22
CA GLY A 215 -9.62 28.19 -15.94
C GLY A 215 -8.85 27.48 -14.82
N LEU A 216 -9.21 26.22 -14.51
CA LEU A 216 -8.55 25.46 -13.44
C LEU A 216 -7.08 25.13 -13.76
N ASP A 217 -6.71 25.14 -15.02
CA ASP A 217 -5.34 24.89 -15.50
C ASP A 217 -4.42 26.11 -15.40
N ALA A 218 -4.97 27.29 -15.13
CA ALA A 218 -4.21 28.53 -15.05
C ALA A 218 -4.81 29.50 -14.00
N PRO A 219 -4.82 29.15 -12.72
CA PRO A 219 -5.29 30.07 -11.68
C PRO A 219 -4.37 31.27 -11.56
N GLN A 220 -4.94 32.44 -11.29
CA GLN A 220 -4.18 33.57 -10.80
C GLN A 220 -3.95 33.37 -9.30
N VAL A 221 -2.71 33.42 -8.88
CA VAL A 221 -2.30 33.19 -7.50
C VAL A 221 -1.82 34.49 -6.90
N GLU A 222 -2.43 34.92 -5.79
CA GLU A 222 -2.03 36.09 -5.03
C GLU A 222 -1.68 35.70 -3.60
N VAL A 223 -0.46 35.97 -3.17
CA VAL A 223 -0.03 35.75 -1.79
C VAL A 223 -0.52 36.89 -0.92
N ILE A 224 -1.55 36.62 -0.13
CA ILE A 224 -2.16 37.62 0.77
C ILE A 224 -1.29 37.86 2.00
N THR A 225 -0.78 36.77 2.57
CA THR A 225 0.15 36.87 3.70
C THR A 225 1.43 36.11 3.34
N PRO A 226 2.58 36.77 3.37
CA PRO A 226 3.85 36.12 3.14
C PRO A 226 4.08 34.95 4.10
N GLU A 227 4.90 34.01 3.69
CA GLU A 227 5.26 32.89 4.52
C GLU A 227 5.90 33.35 5.83
N THR A 228 5.34 32.88 6.95
CA THR A 228 5.91 33.07 8.28
C THR A 228 6.43 31.74 8.79
N GLU A 229 7.69 31.72 9.19
CA GLU A 229 8.31 30.54 9.78
C GLU A 229 8.26 30.65 11.31
N THR A 230 7.77 29.62 11.97
CA THR A 230 7.73 29.52 13.42
C THR A 230 8.46 28.25 13.83
N GLN A 231 9.47 28.40 14.68
CA GLN A 231 10.18 27.27 15.27
C GLN A 231 9.51 26.91 16.60
N GLU A 232 9.05 25.68 16.72
CA GLU A 232 8.42 25.18 17.95
C GLU A 232 9.48 24.62 18.92
N THR A 233 9.11 24.51 20.19
CA THR A 233 10.03 24.08 21.28
C THR A 233 10.52 22.63 21.13
N ASP A 234 9.86 21.80 20.32
CA ASP A 234 10.21 20.42 20.02
C ASP A 234 11.16 20.29 18.81
N GLY A 235 11.56 21.40 18.20
CA GLY A 235 12.41 21.46 17.02
C GLY A 235 11.63 21.39 15.69
N THR A 236 10.30 21.35 15.74
CA THR A 236 9.47 21.41 14.54
C THR A 236 9.48 22.81 13.96
N VAL A 237 9.55 22.91 12.63
CA VAL A 237 9.45 24.17 11.89
C VAL A 237 8.08 24.20 11.20
N SER A 238 7.24 25.15 11.58
CA SER A 238 5.94 25.40 10.96
C SER A 238 6.04 26.60 10.03
N LYS A 239 5.56 26.44 8.79
CA LYS A 239 5.44 27.52 7.81
C LYS A 239 3.98 27.78 7.53
N LYS A 240 3.57 29.03 7.59
CA LYS A 240 2.19 29.47 7.35
C LYS A 240 2.15 30.62 6.36
N SER A 241 1.35 30.47 5.32
CA SER A 241 1.03 31.53 4.38
C SER A 241 -0.46 31.54 4.07
N VAL A 242 -0.98 32.65 3.59
CA VAL A 242 -2.35 32.77 3.08
C VAL A 242 -2.28 33.12 1.61
N VAL A 243 -2.83 32.28 0.76
CA VAL A 243 -2.79 32.42 -0.69
C VAL A 243 -4.21 32.41 -1.24
N GLU A 244 -4.54 33.40 -2.06
CA GLU A 244 -5.81 33.48 -2.78
C GLU A 244 -5.62 32.94 -4.21
N TYR A 245 -6.54 32.07 -4.63
CA TYR A 245 -6.60 31.53 -5.98
C TYR A 245 -7.82 32.09 -6.69
N ARG A 246 -7.61 32.72 -7.83
CA ARG A 246 -8.70 33.22 -8.70
C ARG A 246 -8.72 32.44 -10.00
N TYR A 247 -9.85 31.85 -10.31
CA TYR A 247 -10.09 31.12 -11.53
C TYR A 247 -10.89 31.96 -12.51
N ALA A 248 -10.66 31.83 -13.81
CA ALA A 248 -11.22 32.71 -14.85
C ALA A 248 -12.77 32.77 -14.88
N LYS A 249 -13.46 31.80 -14.29
CA LYS A 249 -14.92 31.69 -14.23
C LYS A 249 -15.45 31.24 -12.86
N GLY A 250 -14.71 31.44 -11.82
CA GLY A 250 -15.11 31.10 -10.45
C GLY A 250 -15.35 32.36 -9.67
N SER A 251 -16.59 32.70 -9.47
CA SER A 251 -17.04 33.55 -8.36
C SER A 251 -17.71 32.65 -7.36
#